data_81caa967ae9198274338df32aa1f2d9a
#
_entry.id   81caa967ae9198274338df32aa1f2d9a
#
_cell.length_a   1.000
_cell.length_b   1.000
_cell.length_c   1.000
_cell.angle_alpha   90.00
_cell.angle_beta   90.00
_cell.angle_gamma   90.00
#
_symmetry.space_group_name_H-M   'P 1'
#
loop_
_entity.id
_entity.type
_entity.pdbx_description
1 polymer ?
#
loop_
_entity_poly.entity_id
_entity_poly.type
_entity_poly.pdbx_seq_one_letter_code
_entity_poly.pdbx_strand_id
1 'polypeptide(L)'
;MGSRIAVAAAGCLLGLAASAVAQSPEVQDLGHGIYRAGGVMGGTAVRVPASNTFMIVTSDGNVIVDTSLAAVAPAHKRALTQINAGPIKAIVLTHAHGDHTGGVALWKQPATEVIAQRAHEEFTAYQLRLRGYFARSNAAQFGLGAAGAGAAGAAAAAPVRPTVLFEDRYSFEVGGVRFDLLHTPGETPDHLTVWIPAAKAAFIGDNFYESFPNLYTLRGTETRKALDYVESLNTVLALEPELVLPSHGPAIRGRDEVRRQLTRYRDAILYVHDMTVKGMNEGKSVLTLMQEIKLPPALDIGESYGKLSWSIRGIYEGYVGWYDGNVSTMFGPPSQGYREIVTLAGGPDAVAARARQIAETDAVRALYLTDMALAVDARHRGALEARLAALRWLDAHSGNSNERGWLAAGIRDAEARLK
;
A
#
# COMPACT_ATOMS: atom_id res chain seq x y z
N MET A 1 -46.06 -61.01 10.73
CA MET A 1 -46.42 -59.61 10.93
C MET A 1 -45.28 -58.96 11.67
N GLY A 2 -44.34 -58.35 10.96
CA GLY A 2 -43.13 -57.74 11.52
C GLY A 2 -42.99 -56.36 10.98
N SER A 3 -43.23 -55.42 11.86
CA SER A 3 -43.06 -53.97 11.59
C SER A 3 -41.57 -53.62 11.62
N ARG A 4 -41.05 -53.11 10.53
CA ARG A 4 -39.69 -52.56 10.47
C ARG A 4 -39.74 -51.05 10.75
N ILE A 5 -39.13 -50.65 11.87
CA ILE A 5 -38.91 -49.27 12.25
C ILE A 5 -37.67 -48.77 11.50
N ALA A 6 -37.85 -47.78 10.65
CA ALA A 6 -36.75 -47.06 9.99
C ALA A 6 -36.19 -46.01 10.96
N VAL A 7 -34.94 -46.17 11.36
CA VAL A 7 -34.19 -45.14 12.11
C VAL A 7 -33.57 -44.17 11.12
N ALA A 8 -34.05 -42.94 11.12
CA ALA A 8 -33.45 -41.82 10.38
C ALA A 8 -32.22 -41.33 11.15
N ALA A 9 -31.04 -41.53 10.58
CA ALA A 9 -29.82 -40.92 11.11
C ALA A 9 -29.74 -39.46 10.67
N ALA A 10 -29.99 -38.52 11.61
CA ALA A 10 -29.71 -37.10 11.43
C ALA A 10 -28.20 -36.88 11.55
N GLY A 11 -27.54 -36.70 10.41
CA GLY A 11 -26.15 -36.30 10.36
C GLY A 11 -26.02 -34.82 10.77
N CYS A 12 -25.54 -34.56 11.97
CA CYS A 12 -25.04 -33.24 12.37
C CYS A 12 -23.77 -32.89 11.57
N LEU A 13 -23.93 -32.06 10.56
CA LEU A 13 -22.81 -31.33 9.95
C LEU A 13 -22.32 -30.27 10.94
N LEU A 14 -21.39 -30.63 11.80
CA LEU A 14 -20.57 -29.70 12.54
C LEU A 14 -19.66 -28.97 11.52
N GLY A 15 -20.09 -27.78 11.13
CA GLY A 15 -19.25 -26.85 10.41
C GLY A 15 -18.03 -26.48 11.27
N LEU A 16 -16.89 -27.08 10.96
CA LEU A 16 -15.59 -26.62 11.44
C LEU A 16 -15.34 -25.22 10.85
N ALA A 17 -15.75 -24.19 11.58
CA ALA A 17 -15.17 -22.88 11.40
C ALA A 17 -13.68 -23.02 11.77
N ALA A 18 -12.83 -23.14 10.76
CA ALA A 18 -11.38 -23.03 10.94
C ALA A 18 -11.11 -21.63 11.48
N SER A 19 -10.99 -21.51 12.80
CA SER A 19 -10.43 -20.33 13.45
C SER A 19 -9.03 -20.18 12.89
N ALA A 20 -8.81 -19.18 12.01
CA ALA A 20 -7.49 -18.78 11.61
C ALA A 20 -6.72 -18.41 12.89
N VAL A 21 -5.82 -19.28 13.32
CA VAL A 21 -4.91 -19.02 14.41
C VAL A 21 -4.07 -17.85 13.94
N ALA A 22 -4.33 -16.67 14.49
CA ALA A 22 -3.48 -15.51 14.24
C ALA A 22 -2.07 -15.90 14.73
N GLN A 23 -1.11 -15.98 13.81
CA GLN A 23 0.27 -16.21 14.17
C GLN A 23 0.69 -15.14 15.18
N SER A 24 1.46 -15.53 16.20
CA SER A 24 2.03 -14.55 17.13
C SER A 24 2.94 -13.59 16.35
N PRO A 25 2.91 -12.29 16.65
CA PRO A 25 3.81 -11.37 15.96
C PRO A 25 5.26 -11.73 16.29
N GLU A 26 6.13 -11.57 15.29
CA GLU A 26 7.56 -11.60 15.55
C GLU A 26 7.93 -10.42 16.44
N VAL A 27 8.49 -10.72 17.60
CA VAL A 27 9.05 -9.69 18.50
C VAL A 27 10.56 -9.72 18.41
N GLN A 28 11.14 -8.56 18.11
CA GLN A 28 12.59 -8.39 18.00
C GLN A 28 13.08 -7.34 18.99
N ASP A 29 14.09 -7.69 19.78
CA ASP A 29 14.89 -6.72 20.53
C ASP A 29 15.90 -6.07 19.58
N LEU A 30 15.84 -4.76 19.48
CA LEU A 30 16.67 -3.97 18.57
C LEU A 30 17.86 -3.31 19.31
N GLY A 31 17.93 -3.47 20.62
CA GLY A 31 18.87 -2.78 21.50
C GLY A 31 18.36 -1.41 21.95
N HIS A 32 19.06 -0.78 22.87
CA HIS A 32 18.74 0.55 23.42
C HIS A 32 17.31 0.70 23.96
N GLY A 33 16.71 -0.40 24.44
CA GLY A 33 15.31 -0.42 24.89
C GLY A 33 14.27 -0.37 23.76
N ILE A 34 14.67 -0.54 22.51
CA ILE A 34 13.79 -0.51 21.33
C ILE A 34 13.36 -1.93 20.97
N TYR A 35 12.06 -2.16 20.91
CA TYR A 35 11.46 -3.43 20.53
C TYR A 35 10.51 -3.26 19.36
N ARG A 36 10.51 -4.21 18.41
CA ARG A 36 9.63 -4.26 17.25
C ARG A 36 8.66 -5.43 17.37
N ALA A 37 7.38 -5.20 17.19
CA ALA A 37 6.42 -6.22 16.87
C ALA A 37 6.01 -6.06 15.41
N GLY A 38 6.17 -7.11 14.61
CA GLY A 38 5.92 -7.05 13.18
C GLY A 38 5.62 -8.41 12.57
N GLY A 39 5.41 -8.42 11.26
CA GLY A 39 5.43 -9.64 10.45
C GLY A 39 4.16 -10.48 10.44
N VAL A 40 3.04 -10.06 11.05
CA VAL A 40 1.86 -10.92 11.04
C VAL A 40 0.68 -10.32 10.32
N MET A 41 0.25 -11.07 9.31
CA MET A 41 -1.03 -10.93 8.65
C MET A 41 -1.97 -12.04 9.10
N GLY A 42 -3.13 -11.67 9.60
CA GLY A 42 -4.18 -12.63 9.90
C GLY A 42 -4.77 -13.22 8.62
N GLY A 43 -4.61 -14.54 8.45
CA GLY A 43 -5.32 -15.35 7.47
C GLY A 43 -4.77 -15.36 6.05
N THR A 44 -4.98 -16.46 5.35
CA THR A 44 -4.52 -16.74 3.98
C THR A 44 -5.20 -15.88 2.89
N ALA A 45 -6.20 -15.07 3.24
CA ALA A 45 -7.06 -14.35 2.30
C ALA A 45 -6.77 -12.84 2.17
N VAL A 46 -6.04 -12.23 3.10
CA VAL A 46 -5.79 -10.79 3.11
C VAL A 46 -4.28 -10.52 3.12
N ARG A 47 -3.76 -10.02 2.01
CA ARG A 47 -2.36 -9.65 1.84
C ARG A 47 -2.13 -8.14 2.04
N VAL A 48 -2.70 -7.56 3.09
CA VAL A 48 -2.33 -6.20 3.48
C VAL A 48 -1.10 -6.31 4.37
N PRO A 49 0.05 -5.76 4.00
CA PRO A 49 1.20 -5.73 4.90
C PRO A 49 0.81 -4.91 6.14
N ALA A 50 0.79 -5.57 7.29
CA ALA A 50 0.66 -4.86 8.55
C ALA A 50 1.96 -4.11 8.82
N SER A 51 1.86 -2.86 9.26
CA SER A 51 3.05 -2.12 9.68
C SER A 51 3.62 -2.67 10.98
N ASN A 52 4.89 -2.45 11.20
CA ASN A 52 5.54 -2.67 12.48
C ASN A 52 4.93 -1.73 13.54
N THR A 53 4.89 -2.19 14.78
CA THR A 53 4.71 -1.35 15.97
C THR A 53 6.01 -1.38 16.76
N PHE A 54 6.56 -0.22 17.06
CA PHE A 54 7.76 -0.13 17.87
C PHE A 54 7.42 0.35 19.28
N MET A 55 8.06 -0.23 20.29
CA MET A 55 7.98 0.20 21.66
C MET A 55 9.38 0.54 22.15
N ILE A 56 9.54 1.74 22.68
CA ILE A 56 10.75 2.22 23.32
C ILE A 56 10.50 2.24 24.83
N VAL A 57 11.20 1.37 25.55
CA VAL A 57 11.13 1.25 27.01
C VAL A 57 12.07 2.26 27.64
N THR A 58 11.55 3.09 28.51
CA THR A 58 12.31 4.08 29.27
C THR A 58 12.10 3.92 30.79
N SER A 59 12.85 4.64 31.61
CA SER A 59 12.70 4.59 33.08
C SER A 59 11.34 5.11 33.55
N ASP A 60 10.62 5.91 32.72
CA ASP A 60 9.36 6.60 33.09
C ASP A 60 8.12 6.00 32.42
N GLY A 61 8.30 5.02 31.57
CA GLY A 61 7.26 4.36 30.80
C GLY A 61 7.66 4.12 29.36
N ASN A 62 6.69 3.85 28.52
CA ASN A 62 6.92 3.46 27.13
C ASN A 62 6.51 4.57 26.14
N VAL A 63 7.25 4.68 25.03
CA VAL A 63 6.86 5.42 23.85
C VAL A 63 6.56 4.42 22.75
N ILE A 64 5.44 4.60 22.04
CA ILE A 64 5.02 3.78 20.91
C ILE A 64 5.23 4.57 19.61
N VAL A 65 5.84 3.96 18.62
CA VAL A 65 5.90 4.50 17.24
C VAL A 65 5.09 3.58 16.34
N ASP A 66 4.05 4.11 15.74
CA ASP A 66 3.00 3.44 14.98
C ASP A 66 2.26 2.34 15.75
N THR A 67 1.05 2.03 15.34
CA THR A 67 0.15 1.14 16.11
C THR A 67 -0.44 0.01 15.29
N SER A 68 -0.01 -0.12 14.03
CA SER A 68 -0.49 -1.11 13.06
C SER A 68 -1.99 -0.99 12.73
N LEU A 69 -2.47 -1.92 11.89
CA LEU A 69 -3.90 -2.07 11.59
C LEU A 69 -4.71 -2.42 12.86
N ALA A 70 -5.92 -1.92 12.95
CA ALA A 70 -6.82 -2.22 14.09
C ALA A 70 -7.01 -3.73 14.34
N ALA A 71 -7.01 -4.54 13.27
CA ALA A 71 -7.12 -6.00 13.39
C ALA A 71 -5.85 -6.67 13.92
N VAL A 72 -4.68 -6.07 13.75
CA VAL A 72 -3.36 -6.62 14.12
C VAL A 72 -2.88 -6.06 15.46
N ALA A 73 -3.21 -4.82 15.76
CA ALA A 73 -2.79 -4.09 16.96
C ALA A 73 -2.98 -4.87 18.29
N PRO A 74 -4.07 -5.65 18.51
CA PRO A 74 -4.22 -6.45 19.73
C PRO A 74 -3.11 -7.50 19.90
N ALA A 75 -2.63 -8.10 18.81
CA ALA A 75 -1.54 -9.07 18.87
C ALA A 75 -0.20 -8.39 19.18
N HIS A 76 0.10 -7.26 18.52
CA HIS A 76 1.30 -6.46 18.79
C HIS A 76 1.30 -5.96 20.23
N LYS A 77 0.19 -5.44 20.73
CA LYS A 77 0.08 -4.97 22.12
C LYS A 77 0.33 -6.09 23.11
N ARG A 78 -0.31 -7.26 22.95
CA ARG A 78 -0.06 -8.40 23.86
C ARG A 78 1.40 -8.79 23.91
N ALA A 79 2.05 -8.86 22.74
CA ALA A 79 3.44 -9.28 22.64
C ALA A 79 4.40 -8.25 23.27
N LEU A 80 4.24 -6.97 23.00
CA LEU A 80 5.10 -5.91 23.55
C LEU A 80 4.86 -5.66 25.03
N THR A 81 3.62 -5.78 25.53
CA THR A 81 3.34 -5.63 26.97
C THR A 81 3.90 -6.78 27.82
N GLN A 82 4.24 -7.93 27.24
CA GLN A 82 5.00 -8.97 27.93
C GLN A 82 6.44 -8.55 28.23
N ILE A 83 7.00 -7.62 27.45
CA ILE A 83 8.33 -7.06 27.66
C ILE A 83 8.27 -5.97 28.74
N ASN A 84 7.36 -5.03 28.58
CA ASN A 84 7.13 -3.96 29.55
C ASN A 84 5.66 -3.53 29.55
N ALA A 85 5.00 -3.74 30.68
CA ALA A 85 3.60 -3.35 30.93
C ALA A 85 3.46 -1.92 31.51
N GLY A 86 4.55 -1.16 31.54
CA GLY A 86 4.57 0.21 32.08
C GLY A 86 3.62 1.16 31.33
N PRO A 87 3.39 2.37 31.87
CA PRO A 87 2.49 3.34 31.28
C PRO A 87 2.97 3.77 29.89
N ILE A 88 2.00 4.04 28.99
CA ILE A 88 2.28 4.61 27.68
C ILE A 88 2.28 6.12 27.82
N LYS A 89 3.45 6.75 27.68
CA LYS A 89 3.62 8.21 27.80
C LYS A 89 3.28 8.93 26.51
N ALA A 90 3.77 8.39 25.38
CA ALA A 90 3.51 8.97 24.07
C ALA A 90 3.25 7.88 23.01
N ILE A 91 2.45 8.23 22.01
CA ILE A 91 2.29 7.51 20.75
C ILE A 91 2.68 8.49 19.65
N VAL A 92 3.70 8.18 18.88
CA VAL A 92 4.12 8.96 17.71
C VAL A 92 3.61 8.27 16.47
N LEU A 93 2.89 8.99 15.62
CA LEU A 93 2.37 8.48 14.36
C LEU A 93 3.25 8.98 13.23
N THR A 94 3.89 8.06 12.51
CA THR A 94 4.76 8.44 11.38
C THR A 94 3.96 9.13 10.28
N HIS A 95 2.72 8.68 10.06
CA HIS A 95 1.77 9.30 9.12
C HIS A 95 0.34 8.74 9.30
N ALA A 96 -0.63 9.33 8.59
CA ALA A 96 -2.06 9.08 8.82
C ALA A 96 -2.67 7.88 8.08
N HIS A 97 -1.88 6.97 7.51
CA HIS A 97 -2.45 5.75 6.95
C HIS A 97 -3.00 4.82 8.05
N GLY A 98 -4.05 4.07 7.73
CA GLY A 98 -4.79 3.26 8.71
C GLY A 98 -3.99 2.10 9.30
N ASP A 99 -2.95 1.64 8.63
CA ASP A 99 -2.05 0.61 9.13
C ASP A 99 -0.96 1.16 10.06
N HIS A 100 -0.90 2.47 10.30
CA HIS A 100 -0.06 3.11 11.31
C HIS A 100 -0.90 3.63 12.48
N THR A 101 -2.15 4.03 12.21
CA THR A 101 -3.01 4.68 13.19
C THR A 101 -4.08 3.76 13.79
N GLY A 102 -4.30 2.58 13.21
CA GLY A 102 -5.46 1.72 13.51
C GLY A 102 -5.55 1.22 14.94
N GLY A 103 -4.41 1.09 15.63
CA GLY A 103 -4.34 0.61 17.01
C GLY A 103 -4.33 1.71 18.08
N VAL A 104 -4.35 2.99 17.73
CA VAL A 104 -4.19 4.10 18.71
C VAL A 104 -5.18 3.99 19.87
N ALA A 105 -6.44 3.75 19.58
CA ALA A 105 -7.47 3.64 20.64
C ALA A 105 -7.19 2.50 21.62
N LEU A 106 -6.50 1.45 21.20
CA LEU A 106 -6.11 0.33 22.05
C LEU A 106 -4.92 0.68 22.93
N TRP A 107 -3.93 1.44 22.40
CA TRP A 107 -2.72 1.79 23.13
C TRP A 107 -2.87 3.00 24.06
N LYS A 108 -3.72 3.97 23.68
CA LYS A 108 -3.89 5.24 24.38
C LYS A 108 -4.43 5.02 25.79
N GLN A 109 -3.81 5.69 26.77
CA GLN A 109 -4.25 5.82 28.15
C GLN A 109 -4.64 7.29 28.43
N PRO A 110 -5.31 7.63 29.54
CA PRO A 110 -5.75 9.00 29.81
C PRO A 110 -4.67 10.07 29.73
N ALA A 111 -3.44 9.74 30.14
CA ALA A 111 -2.30 10.67 30.14
C ALA A 111 -1.38 10.49 28.93
N THR A 112 -1.72 9.63 27.95
CA THR A 112 -0.90 9.39 26.78
C THR A 112 -1.03 10.56 25.80
N GLU A 113 0.09 11.17 25.44
CA GLU A 113 0.14 12.10 24.32
C GLU A 113 0.12 11.33 22.98
N VAL A 114 -0.64 11.83 22.02
CA VAL A 114 -0.60 11.35 20.63
C VAL A 114 -0.03 12.45 19.77
N ILE A 115 1.14 12.20 19.20
CA ILE A 115 1.95 13.20 18.51
C ILE A 115 1.97 12.89 17.01
N ALA A 116 1.68 13.91 16.19
CA ALA A 116 1.73 13.81 14.74
C ALA A 116 2.19 15.13 14.12
N GLN A 117 2.58 15.07 12.86
CA GLN A 117 2.83 16.28 12.07
C GLN A 117 1.51 16.97 11.71
N ARG A 118 1.49 18.29 11.58
CA ARG A 118 0.25 19.10 11.44
C ARG A 118 -0.61 18.69 10.24
N ALA A 119 -0.03 18.32 9.11
CA ALA A 119 -0.77 17.90 7.93
C ALA A 119 -1.58 16.60 8.13
N HIS A 120 -1.39 15.89 9.25
CA HIS A 120 -2.17 14.72 9.65
C HIS A 120 -3.68 15.01 9.69
N GLU A 121 -4.08 16.18 10.15
CA GLU A 121 -5.49 16.55 10.22
C GLU A 121 -6.12 16.67 8.83
N GLU A 122 -5.45 17.39 7.91
CA GLU A 122 -5.98 17.56 6.54
C GLU A 122 -5.91 16.27 5.74
N PHE A 123 -4.83 15.48 5.88
CA PHE A 123 -4.73 14.20 5.19
C PHE A 123 -5.79 13.20 5.71
N THR A 124 -6.08 13.21 7.00
CA THR A 124 -7.20 12.44 7.58
C THR A 124 -8.54 12.92 7.03
N ALA A 125 -8.77 14.23 6.95
CA ALA A 125 -9.98 14.80 6.37
C ALA A 125 -10.14 14.44 4.88
N TYR A 126 -9.05 14.45 4.10
CA TYR A 126 -9.01 13.96 2.71
C TYR A 126 -9.45 12.49 2.60
N GLN A 127 -8.90 11.60 3.41
CA GLN A 127 -9.29 10.19 3.42
C GLN A 127 -10.79 10.02 3.78
N LEU A 128 -11.29 10.77 4.74
CA LEU A 128 -12.71 10.73 5.14
C LEU A 128 -13.65 11.26 4.06
N ARG A 129 -13.29 12.34 3.36
CA ARG A 129 -14.06 12.84 2.21
C ARG A 129 -14.23 11.79 1.13
N LEU A 130 -13.21 10.98 0.88
CA LEU A 130 -13.16 9.94 -0.15
C LEU A 130 -13.37 8.51 0.39
N ARG A 131 -13.86 8.35 1.64
CA ARG A 131 -13.96 7.04 2.30
C ARG A 131 -14.67 5.96 1.46
N GLY A 132 -15.72 6.32 0.75
CA GLY A 132 -16.46 5.38 -0.11
C GLY A 132 -15.67 4.97 -1.36
N TYR A 133 -14.88 5.87 -1.92
CA TYR A 133 -13.94 5.56 -2.99
C TYR A 133 -12.82 4.64 -2.50
N PHE A 134 -12.15 5.01 -1.41
CA PHE A 134 -11.05 4.23 -0.85
C PHE A 134 -11.49 2.85 -0.34
N ALA A 135 -12.69 2.71 0.20
CA ALA A 135 -13.21 1.40 0.60
C ALA A 135 -13.26 0.42 -0.59
N ARG A 136 -13.72 0.88 -1.76
CA ARG A 136 -13.79 0.05 -2.98
C ARG A 136 -12.40 -0.24 -3.57
N SER A 137 -11.57 0.80 -3.72
CA SER A 137 -10.26 0.64 -4.34
C SER A 137 -9.27 -0.12 -3.46
N ASN A 138 -9.33 0.05 -2.13
CA ASN A 138 -8.57 -0.79 -1.20
C ASN A 138 -9.03 -2.25 -1.23
N ALA A 139 -10.34 -2.50 -1.31
CA ALA A 139 -10.85 -3.86 -1.45
C ALA A 139 -10.35 -4.53 -2.74
N ALA A 140 -10.27 -3.80 -3.84
CA ALA A 140 -9.70 -4.30 -5.09
C ALA A 140 -8.19 -4.55 -4.96
N GLN A 141 -7.42 -3.56 -4.53
CA GLN A 141 -5.95 -3.64 -4.48
C GLN A 141 -5.44 -4.68 -3.48
N PHE A 142 -6.08 -4.81 -2.33
CA PHE A 142 -5.65 -5.73 -1.27
C PHE A 142 -6.40 -7.06 -1.25
N GLY A 143 -7.25 -7.31 -2.25
CA GLY A 143 -7.96 -8.59 -2.38
C GLY A 143 -9.03 -8.83 -1.33
N LEU A 144 -9.54 -7.75 -0.68
CA LEU A 144 -10.62 -7.86 0.29
C LEU A 144 -11.92 -8.14 -0.46
N GLY A 145 -12.61 -9.25 -0.17
CA GLY A 145 -13.92 -9.53 -0.76
C GLY A 145 -14.97 -8.48 -0.37
N ALA A 146 -16.20 -8.57 -0.94
CA ALA A 146 -17.29 -7.63 -0.70
C ALA A 146 -17.58 -7.42 0.81
N ALA A 147 -17.46 -8.47 1.63
CA ALA A 147 -17.58 -8.38 3.09
C ALA A 147 -16.43 -7.58 3.70
N GLY A 148 -15.20 -7.68 3.17
CA GLY A 148 -14.05 -6.89 3.59
C GLY A 148 -14.15 -5.42 3.15
N ALA A 149 -14.76 -5.14 1.99
CA ALA A 149 -15.04 -3.78 1.54
C ALA A 149 -16.05 -3.07 2.47
N GLY A 150 -17.10 -3.79 2.92
CA GLY A 150 -18.04 -3.32 3.93
C GLY A 150 -17.39 -3.11 5.30
N ALA A 151 -16.53 -4.05 5.73
CA ALA A 151 -15.78 -3.95 6.98
C ALA A 151 -14.71 -2.83 6.93
N ALA A 152 -14.00 -2.66 5.82
CA ALA A 152 -13.05 -1.56 5.63
C ALA A 152 -13.76 -0.18 5.58
N GLY A 153 -15.00 -0.13 5.09
CA GLY A 153 -15.84 1.08 5.11
C GLY A 153 -16.53 1.35 6.46
N ALA A 154 -16.90 0.28 7.19
CA ALA A 154 -17.58 0.39 8.48
C ALA A 154 -16.61 0.45 9.67
N ALA A 155 -15.42 -0.11 9.53
CA ALA A 155 -14.37 -0.10 10.53
C ALA A 155 -13.39 1.08 10.35
N ALA A 156 -13.80 2.15 9.68
CA ALA A 156 -13.14 3.43 9.90
C ALA A 156 -13.38 3.78 11.38
N ALA A 157 -12.47 3.30 12.25
CA ALA A 157 -12.39 3.78 13.61
C ALA A 157 -12.48 5.31 13.57
N ALA A 158 -13.10 5.89 14.60
CA ALA A 158 -13.16 7.35 14.69
C ALA A 158 -11.77 7.90 14.39
N PRO A 159 -11.64 8.94 13.56
CA PRO A 159 -10.36 9.47 13.18
C PRO A 159 -9.55 9.78 14.41
N VAL A 160 -8.29 9.35 14.39
CA VAL A 160 -7.34 9.65 15.46
C VAL A 160 -7.16 11.16 15.53
N ARG A 161 -7.36 11.71 16.73
CA ARG A 161 -7.06 13.11 17.01
C ARG A 161 -5.78 13.20 17.80
N PRO A 162 -4.68 13.63 17.18
CA PRO A 162 -3.46 13.92 17.91
C PRO A 162 -3.69 14.95 19.02
N THR A 163 -2.97 14.82 20.12
CA THR A 163 -3.00 15.79 21.22
C THR A 163 -1.89 16.84 21.09
N VAL A 164 -0.84 16.48 20.32
CA VAL A 164 0.28 17.36 20.00
C VAL A 164 0.48 17.34 18.48
N LEU A 165 0.51 18.51 17.88
CA LEU A 165 0.79 18.73 16.46
C LEU A 165 2.00 19.66 16.33
N PHE A 166 2.91 19.35 15.39
CA PHE A 166 4.07 20.19 15.10
C PHE A 166 4.21 20.46 13.59
N GLU A 167 4.95 21.50 13.22
CA GLU A 167 5.20 21.85 11.82
C GLU A 167 6.44 21.11 11.28
N ASP A 168 7.63 21.62 11.55
CA ASP A 168 8.87 21.13 10.93
C ASP A 168 9.63 20.19 11.86
N ARG A 169 9.72 20.54 13.14
CA ARG A 169 10.46 19.78 14.16
C ARG A 169 9.77 19.85 15.52
N TYR A 170 9.89 18.77 16.27
CA TYR A 170 9.45 18.70 17.65
C TYR A 170 10.39 17.80 18.45
N SER A 171 10.70 18.16 19.67
CA SER A 171 11.53 17.32 20.57
C SER A 171 10.85 17.16 21.90
N PHE A 172 10.91 15.95 22.43
CA PHE A 172 10.45 15.66 23.79
C PHE A 172 11.36 14.62 24.45
N GLU A 173 11.21 14.44 25.75
CA GLU A 173 11.98 13.48 26.54
C GLU A 173 11.06 12.64 27.42
N VAL A 174 11.33 11.34 27.51
CA VAL A 174 10.66 10.42 28.43
C VAL A 174 11.72 9.56 29.09
N GLY A 175 11.81 9.62 30.43
CA GLY A 175 12.71 8.79 31.20
C GLY A 175 14.18 8.88 30.80
N GLY A 176 14.65 10.10 30.47
CA GLY A 176 16.02 10.37 30.04
C GLY A 176 16.32 10.02 28.56
N VAL A 177 15.32 9.55 27.80
CA VAL A 177 15.46 9.30 26.36
C VAL A 177 14.88 10.47 25.58
N ARG A 178 15.72 11.12 24.78
CA ARG A 178 15.33 12.21 23.88
C ARG A 178 14.84 11.65 22.56
N PHE A 179 13.72 12.21 22.09
CA PHE A 179 13.11 11.95 20.80
C PHE A 179 13.05 13.24 19.99
N ASP A 180 13.64 13.26 18.81
CA ASP A 180 13.56 14.36 17.85
C ASP A 180 12.68 13.93 16.67
N LEU A 181 11.59 14.63 16.44
CA LEU A 181 10.68 14.40 15.34
C LEU A 181 10.95 15.39 14.21
N LEU A 182 11.08 14.91 13.01
CA LEU A 182 11.43 15.68 11.82
C LEU A 182 10.32 15.49 10.78
N HIS A 183 9.78 16.59 10.24
CA HIS A 183 8.87 16.51 9.09
C HIS A 183 9.65 16.00 7.88
N THR A 184 9.26 14.87 7.35
CA THR A 184 9.90 14.18 6.22
C THR A 184 8.82 13.69 5.26
N PRO A 185 8.15 14.60 4.50
CA PRO A 185 7.09 14.23 3.58
C PRO A 185 7.60 13.28 2.48
N GLY A 186 6.72 12.46 1.94
CA GLY A 186 7.06 11.49 0.90
C GLY A 186 5.87 10.58 0.62
N GLU A 187 5.69 9.51 1.40
CA GLU A 187 4.53 8.62 1.32
C GLU A 187 3.22 9.41 1.50
N THR A 188 3.20 10.32 2.45
CA THR A 188 2.11 11.28 2.70
C THR A 188 2.65 12.66 3.05
N PRO A 189 1.82 13.74 2.94
CA PRO A 189 2.24 15.08 3.32
C PRO A 189 2.58 15.24 4.81
N ASP A 190 1.99 14.42 5.67
CA ASP A 190 2.18 14.45 7.14
C ASP A 190 3.27 13.49 7.64
N HIS A 191 4.02 12.89 6.73
CA HIS A 191 5.01 11.90 7.12
C HIS A 191 6.15 12.51 7.94
N LEU A 192 6.56 11.81 9.00
CA LEU A 192 7.65 12.22 9.89
C LEU A 192 8.66 11.09 10.14
N THR A 193 9.87 11.48 10.47
CA THR A 193 10.92 10.59 11.00
C THR A 193 11.07 10.82 12.50
N VAL A 194 11.16 9.73 13.27
CA VAL A 194 11.54 9.78 14.70
C VAL A 194 13.02 9.46 14.81
N TRP A 195 13.79 10.36 15.41
CA TRP A 195 15.21 10.19 15.66
C TRP A 195 15.50 10.06 17.15
N ILE A 196 16.22 9.02 17.55
CA ILE A 196 16.74 8.84 18.92
C ILE A 196 18.25 8.99 18.87
N PRO A 197 18.81 10.18 19.22
CA PRO A 197 20.23 10.47 19.06
C PRO A 197 21.15 9.51 19.84
N ALA A 198 20.78 9.17 21.07
CA ALA A 198 21.57 8.29 21.92
C ALA A 198 21.70 6.86 21.37
N ALA A 199 20.70 6.40 20.61
CA ALA A 199 20.68 5.08 19.96
C ALA A 199 21.14 5.14 18.50
N LYS A 200 21.35 6.33 17.93
CA LYS A 200 21.53 6.57 16.50
C LYS A 200 20.48 5.81 15.66
N ALA A 201 19.25 5.82 16.14
CA ALA A 201 18.12 5.08 15.57
C ALA A 201 17.12 6.05 14.92
N ALA A 202 16.79 5.81 13.66
CA ALA A 202 15.80 6.56 12.88
C ALA A 202 14.62 5.65 12.50
N PHE A 203 13.40 6.00 12.93
CA PHE A 203 12.17 5.38 12.47
C PHE A 203 11.67 6.22 11.29
N ILE A 204 11.67 5.63 10.11
CA ILE A 204 11.48 6.36 8.85
C ILE A 204 10.14 6.04 8.16
N GLY A 205 9.20 5.46 8.89
CA GLY A 205 7.86 5.17 8.40
C GLY A 205 7.88 4.42 7.07
N ASP A 206 7.08 4.89 6.12
CA ASP A 206 6.92 4.32 4.80
C ASP A 206 7.75 5.04 3.71
N ASN A 207 8.69 5.90 4.13
CA ASN A 207 9.63 6.50 3.19
C ASN A 207 10.75 5.53 2.74
N PHE A 208 10.69 4.28 3.14
CA PHE A 208 11.57 3.22 2.65
C PHE A 208 10.84 1.86 2.59
N TYR A 209 11.06 1.15 1.50
CA TYR A 209 10.66 -0.24 1.27
C TYR A 209 11.82 -1.03 0.66
N GLU A 210 11.81 -2.35 0.83
CA GLU A 210 12.72 -3.24 0.09
C GLU A 210 12.27 -3.45 -1.37
N SER A 211 11.74 -2.41 -2.00
CA SER A 211 11.21 -2.38 -3.35
C SER A 211 11.00 -0.94 -3.79
N PHE A 212 10.84 -0.68 -5.09
CA PHE A 212 10.49 0.65 -5.57
C PHE A 212 9.21 1.16 -4.88
N PRO A 213 9.16 2.45 -4.43
CA PRO A 213 8.01 2.97 -3.69
C PRO A 213 6.77 3.17 -4.58
N ASN A 214 5.61 3.24 -3.94
CA ASN A 214 4.39 3.66 -4.61
C ASN A 214 4.34 5.18 -4.75
N LEU A 215 5.16 5.78 -5.62
CA LEU A 215 4.99 7.19 -5.97
C LEU A 215 3.60 7.45 -6.58
N TYR A 216 3.02 6.44 -7.20
CA TYR A 216 1.61 6.37 -7.52
C TYR A 216 1.06 4.98 -7.16
N THR A 217 -0.02 4.93 -6.40
CA THR A 217 -0.72 3.68 -6.07
C THR A 217 -2.02 3.55 -6.83
N LEU A 218 -2.30 2.35 -7.38
CA LEU A 218 -3.49 2.11 -8.20
C LEU A 218 -4.81 2.32 -7.45
N ARG A 219 -4.81 2.20 -6.12
CA ARG A 219 -6.00 2.51 -5.29
C ARG A 219 -6.38 3.99 -5.28
N GLY A 220 -5.54 4.84 -5.82
CA GLY A 220 -5.66 6.30 -5.78
C GLY A 220 -4.92 6.92 -4.60
N THR A 221 -4.33 8.07 -4.84
CA THR A 221 -3.64 8.88 -3.83
C THR A 221 -3.51 10.32 -4.34
N GLU A 222 -3.29 11.26 -3.44
CA GLU A 222 -2.73 12.55 -3.82
C GLU A 222 -1.36 12.36 -4.48
N THR A 223 -0.94 13.33 -5.28
CA THR A 223 0.37 13.27 -5.93
C THR A 223 1.48 13.20 -4.88
N ARG A 224 2.22 12.10 -4.87
CA ARG A 224 3.43 11.92 -4.06
C ARG A 224 4.60 12.47 -4.84
N LYS A 225 5.18 13.55 -4.36
CA LYS A 225 6.27 14.21 -5.06
C LYS A 225 7.57 13.43 -4.86
N ALA A 226 8.17 12.98 -5.96
CA ALA A 226 9.44 12.25 -5.92
C ALA A 226 10.56 13.05 -5.21
N LEU A 227 10.59 14.37 -5.40
CA LEU A 227 11.60 15.23 -4.76
C LEU A 227 11.40 15.36 -3.25
N ASP A 228 10.16 15.29 -2.74
CA ASP A 228 9.91 15.26 -1.28
C ASP A 228 10.51 13.98 -0.66
N TYR A 229 10.37 12.82 -1.33
CA TYR A 229 11.05 11.58 -0.90
C TYR A 229 12.57 11.73 -0.88
N VAL A 230 13.15 12.31 -1.94
CA VAL A 230 14.59 12.50 -2.06
C VAL A 230 15.10 13.38 -0.92
N GLU A 231 14.43 14.50 -0.64
CA GLU A 231 14.84 15.44 0.41
C GLU A 231 14.68 14.82 1.81
N SER A 232 13.60 14.08 2.02
CA SER A 232 13.38 13.34 3.27
C SER A 232 14.45 12.28 3.52
N LEU A 233 14.87 11.56 2.48
CA LEU A 233 15.96 10.59 2.59
C LEU A 233 17.33 11.28 2.81
N ASN A 234 17.57 12.46 2.19
CA ASN A 234 18.75 13.27 2.48
C ASN A 234 18.77 13.72 3.95
N THR A 235 17.62 14.14 4.48
CA THR A 235 17.48 14.52 5.89
C THR A 235 17.85 13.34 6.81
N VAL A 236 17.34 12.14 6.53
CA VAL A 236 17.69 10.93 7.30
C VAL A 236 19.17 10.58 7.18
N LEU A 237 19.74 10.61 5.97
CA LEU A 237 21.15 10.33 5.73
C LEU A 237 22.08 11.30 6.47
N ALA A 238 21.69 12.58 6.60
CA ALA A 238 22.44 13.60 7.33
C ALA A 238 22.50 13.36 8.86
N LEU A 239 21.57 12.56 9.42
CA LEU A 239 21.61 12.14 10.82
C LEU A 239 22.67 11.07 11.08
N GLU A 240 23.23 10.46 10.05
CA GLU A 240 24.20 9.34 10.13
C GLU A 240 23.70 8.18 11.02
N PRO A 241 22.47 7.64 10.78
CA PRO A 241 21.94 6.59 11.63
C PRO A 241 22.75 5.29 11.51
N GLU A 242 22.82 4.56 12.62
CA GLU A 242 23.38 3.21 12.70
C GLU A 242 22.30 2.14 12.73
N LEU A 243 21.05 2.56 12.98
CA LEU A 243 19.86 1.73 12.96
C LEU A 243 18.73 2.48 12.26
N VAL A 244 18.19 1.90 11.19
CA VAL A 244 17.03 2.42 10.49
C VAL A 244 15.87 1.44 10.58
N LEU A 245 14.70 1.97 10.93
CA LEU A 245 13.50 1.24 11.31
C LEU A 245 12.35 1.66 10.38
N PRO A 246 12.20 1.02 9.21
CA PRO A 246 11.05 1.24 8.35
C PRO A 246 9.78 0.64 8.98
N SER A 247 8.62 1.19 8.67
CA SER A 247 7.37 0.65 9.19
C SER A 247 6.95 -0.66 8.52
N HIS A 248 7.56 -1.01 7.38
CA HIS A 248 7.40 -2.32 6.76
C HIS A 248 8.76 -2.97 6.53
N GLY A 249 8.84 -4.28 6.80
CA GLY A 249 10.07 -5.03 6.62
C GLY A 249 11.02 -5.02 7.82
N PRO A 250 12.25 -5.51 7.65
CA PRO A 250 13.25 -5.64 8.71
C PRO A 250 13.95 -4.32 9.04
N ALA A 251 14.58 -4.28 10.21
CA ALA A 251 15.49 -3.21 10.58
C ALA A 251 16.79 -3.27 9.77
N ILE A 252 17.31 -2.11 9.34
CA ILE A 252 18.61 -1.98 8.68
C ILE A 252 19.64 -1.58 9.73
N ARG A 253 20.72 -2.36 9.84
CA ARG A 253 21.75 -2.20 10.88
C ARG A 253 23.12 -1.91 10.31
N GLY A 254 23.83 -1.03 10.97
CA GLY A 254 25.19 -0.61 10.62
C GLY A 254 25.22 0.59 9.68
N ARG A 255 26.06 1.57 10.02
CA ARG A 255 26.16 2.86 9.32
C ARG A 255 26.36 2.70 7.79
N ASP A 256 27.28 1.84 7.39
CA ASP A 256 27.60 1.67 5.98
C ASP A 256 26.46 1.01 5.20
N GLU A 257 25.79 0.03 5.81
CA GLU A 257 24.65 -0.64 5.19
C GLU A 257 23.44 0.29 5.08
N VAL A 258 23.16 1.05 6.13
CA VAL A 258 22.13 2.09 6.10
C VAL A 258 22.42 3.11 5.00
N ARG A 259 23.64 3.64 4.95
CA ARG A 259 24.06 4.59 3.92
C ARG A 259 23.89 3.98 2.52
N ARG A 260 24.35 2.76 2.32
CA ARG A 260 24.27 2.07 1.04
C ARG A 260 22.82 1.90 0.59
N GLN A 261 21.95 1.38 1.45
CA GLN A 261 20.55 1.12 1.09
C GLN A 261 19.78 2.41 0.84
N LEU A 262 19.84 3.39 1.75
CA LEU A 262 19.09 4.63 1.60
C LEU A 262 19.58 5.48 0.43
N THR A 263 20.90 5.51 0.18
CA THR A 263 21.46 6.21 -0.99
C THR A 263 20.97 5.56 -2.29
N ARG A 264 21.05 4.24 -2.41
CA ARG A 264 20.56 3.52 -3.59
C ARG A 264 19.07 3.75 -3.83
N TYR A 265 18.28 3.71 -2.78
CA TYR A 265 16.83 3.94 -2.82
C TYR A 265 16.50 5.36 -3.28
N ARG A 266 17.13 6.37 -2.66
CA ARG A 266 17.03 7.78 -3.03
C ARG A 266 17.42 8.01 -4.49
N ASP A 267 18.56 7.46 -4.91
CA ASP A 267 19.11 7.66 -6.26
C ASP A 267 18.23 6.97 -7.32
N ALA A 268 17.59 5.85 -6.99
CA ALA A 268 16.61 5.20 -7.86
C ALA A 268 15.38 6.10 -8.10
N ILE A 269 14.85 6.71 -7.03
CA ILE A 269 13.72 7.65 -7.13
C ILE A 269 14.11 8.89 -7.95
N LEU A 270 15.26 9.49 -7.63
CA LEU A 270 15.76 10.68 -8.32
C LEU A 270 16.02 10.41 -9.81
N TYR A 271 16.60 9.26 -10.14
CA TYR A 271 16.81 8.85 -11.53
C TYR A 271 15.50 8.79 -12.32
N VAL A 272 14.48 8.14 -11.77
CA VAL A 272 13.17 8.02 -12.43
C VAL A 272 12.53 9.40 -12.61
N HIS A 273 12.62 10.26 -11.60
CA HIS A 273 12.16 11.63 -11.69
C HIS A 273 12.86 12.40 -12.81
N ASP A 274 14.21 12.42 -12.80
CA ASP A 274 15.01 13.23 -13.74
C ASP A 274 14.85 12.74 -15.18
N MET A 275 14.81 11.42 -15.40
CA MET A 275 14.56 10.85 -16.73
C MET A 275 13.14 11.15 -17.22
N THR A 276 12.15 11.17 -16.33
CA THR A 276 10.78 11.58 -16.69
C THR A 276 10.75 13.04 -17.10
N VAL A 277 11.29 13.93 -16.28
CA VAL A 277 11.34 15.39 -16.57
C VAL A 277 12.14 15.68 -17.85
N LYS A 278 13.27 15.00 -18.06
CA LYS A 278 14.05 15.12 -19.31
C LYS A 278 13.18 14.75 -20.52
N GLY A 279 12.51 13.59 -20.48
CA GLY A 279 11.67 13.18 -21.60
C GLY A 279 10.46 14.09 -21.82
N MET A 280 9.88 14.65 -20.76
CA MET A 280 8.83 15.67 -20.86
C MET A 280 9.33 16.91 -21.64
N ASN A 281 10.52 17.42 -21.31
CA ASN A 281 11.16 18.54 -22.00
C ASN A 281 11.54 18.23 -23.46
N GLU A 282 11.77 16.96 -23.78
CA GLU A 282 11.96 16.46 -25.15
C GLU A 282 10.64 16.28 -25.91
N GLY A 283 9.49 16.53 -25.30
CA GLY A 283 8.15 16.37 -25.92
C GLY A 283 7.66 14.93 -26.02
N LYS A 284 8.24 14.00 -25.28
CA LYS A 284 7.79 12.61 -25.26
C LYS A 284 6.48 12.44 -24.49
N SER A 285 5.61 11.58 -25.01
CA SER A 285 4.36 11.25 -24.33
C SER A 285 4.62 10.43 -23.05
N VAL A 286 3.70 10.50 -22.10
CA VAL A 286 3.75 9.69 -20.88
C VAL A 286 3.85 8.19 -21.17
N LEU A 287 3.10 7.71 -22.18
CA LEU A 287 3.12 6.29 -22.57
C LEU A 287 4.49 5.86 -23.13
N THR A 288 5.14 6.74 -23.90
CA THR A 288 6.51 6.51 -24.39
C THR A 288 7.49 6.39 -23.23
N LEU A 289 7.41 7.32 -22.27
CA LEU A 289 8.31 7.31 -21.12
C LEU A 289 8.11 6.08 -20.22
N MET A 290 6.86 5.66 -20.00
CA MET A 290 6.54 4.43 -19.24
C MET A 290 7.16 3.17 -19.87
N GLN A 291 7.41 3.16 -21.19
CA GLN A 291 8.02 2.05 -21.90
C GLN A 291 9.56 2.13 -21.93
N GLU A 292 10.10 3.34 -22.12
CA GLU A 292 11.53 3.56 -22.35
C GLU A 292 12.35 3.62 -21.07
N ILE A 293 11.84 4.25 -20.00
CA ILE A 293 12.60 4.45 -18.77
C ILE A 293 12.73 3.13 -18.02
N LYS A 294 13.98 2.74 -17.76
CA LYS A 294 14.35 1.57 -16.96
C LYS A 294 15.41 1.99 -15.95
N LEU A 295 15.40 1.39 -14.77
CA LEU A 295 16.49 1.59 -13.81
C LEU A 295 17.78 0.94 -14.34
N PRO A 296 18.93 1.63 -14.19
CA PRO A 296 20.22 0.99 -14.37
C PRO A 296 20.37 -0.16 -13.36
N PRO A 297 21.13 -1.23 -13.68
CA PRO A 297 21.30 -2.38 -12.78
C PRO A 297 21.78 -2.00 -11.37
N ALA A 298 22.61 -0.96 -11.24
CA ALA A 298 23.09 -0.49 -9.94
C ALA A 298 21.99 0.13 -9.07
N LEU A 299 20.91 0.65 -9.68
CA LEU A 299 19.77 1.27 -9.01
C LEU A 299 18.52 0.37 -9.00
N ASP A 300 18.60 -0.84 -9.52
CA ASP A 300 17.46 -1.76 -9.52
C ASP A 300 17.16 -2.25 -8.10
N ILE A 301 16.11 -1.73 -7.50
CA ILE A 301 15.62 -2.08 -6.16
C ILE A 301 14.37 -2.97 -6.19
N GLY A 302 14.02 -3.50 -7.37
CA GLY A 302 12.86 -4.35 -7.57
C GLY A 302 11.53 -3.59 -7.62
N GLU A 303 10.48 -4.28 -8.08
CA GLU A 303 9.13 -3.73 -8.28
C GLU A 303 8.05 -4.62 -7.64
N SER A 304 8.34 -5.21 -6.48
CA SER A 304 7.37 -6.10 -5.80
C SER A 304 6.19 -5.35 -5.16
N TYR A 305 6.32 -4.03 -4.95
CA TYR A 305 5.31 -3.16 -4.34
C TYR A 305 4.93 -1.98 -5.23
N GLY A 306 5.77 -0.97 -5.39
CA GLY A 306 5.60 0.07 -6.41
C GLY A 306 6.05 -0.42 -7.79
N LYS A 307 5.76 0.37 -8.83
CA LYS A 307 6.16 0.05 -10.21
C LYS A 307 6.65 1.30 -10.92
N LEU A 308 7.75 1.18 -11.66
CA LEU A 308 8.36 2.31 -12.38
C LEU A 308 7.37 2.98 -13.31
N SER A 309 6.68 2.19 -14.13
CA SER A 309 5.73 2.71 -15.13
C SER A 309 4.61 3.54 -14.49
N TRP A 310 4.08 3.12 -13.34
CA TRP A 310 3.06 3.89 -12.62
C TRP A 310 3.63 5.15 -12.00
N SER A 311 4.85 5.07 -11.48
CA SER A 311 5.56 6.20 -10.88
C SER A 311 5.93 7.26 -11.91
N ILE A 312 6.39 6.85 -13.11
CA ILE A 312 6.63 7.75 -14.25
C ILE A 312 5.36 8.50 -14.61
N ARG A 313 4.23 7.80 -14.70
CA ARG A 313 2.94 8.44 -14.96
C ARG A 313 2.54 9.38 -13.82
N GLY A 314 2.72 8.96 -12.56
CA GLY A 314 2.44 9.80 -11.39
C GLY A 314 3.27 11.07 -11.36
N ILE A 315 4.56 11.00 -11.70
CA ILE A 315 5.45 12.16 -11.81
C ILE A 315 4.98 13.07 -12.96
N TYR A 316 4.75 12.51 -14.16
CA TYR A 316 4.32 13.25 -15.34
C TYR A 316 3.02 14.01 -15.07
N GLU A 317 1.96 13.32 -14.66
CA GLU A 317 0.65 13.91 -14.39
C GLU A 317 0.67 14.81 -13.15
N GLY A 318 1.57 14.58 -12.21
CA GLY A 318 1.81 15.45 -11.06
C GLY A 318 2.31 16.83 -11.45
N TYR A 319 3.08 16.94 -12.54
CA TYR A 319 3.56 18.23 -13.07
C TYR A 319 2.55 18.93 -13.97
N VAL A 320 1.87 18.21 -14.85
CA VAL A 320 1.09 18.82 -15.94
C VAL A 320 -0.38 18.42 -15.97
N GLY A 321 -0.82 17.55 -15.07
CA GLY A 321 -2.19 17.04 -15.02
C GLY A 321 -2.44 15.95 -16.07
N TRP A 322 -3.72 15.64 -16.30
CA TRP A 322 -4.16 14.48 -17.08
C TRP A 322 -4.18 14.71 -18.61
N TYR A 323 -4.15 15.96 -19.07
CA TYR A 323 -4.28 16.25 -20.49
C TYR A 323 -3.00 15.93 -21.26
N ASP A 324 -3.11 15.05 -22.24
CA ASP A 324 -1.99 14.48 -22.98
C ASP A 324 -1.65 15.21 -24.29
N GLY A 325 -2.30 16.36 -24.58
CA GLY A 325 -2.12 17.13 -25.80
C GLY A 325 -2.94 16.62 -27.00
N ASN A 326 -3.63 15.49 -26.89
CA ASN A 326 -4.51 14.98 -27.94
C ASN A 326 -5.88 15.65 -27.87
N VAL A 327 -6.25 16.38 -28.93
CA VAL A 327 -7.53 17.13 -29.00
C VAL A 327 -8.73 16.23 -28.69
N SER A 328 -8.74 14.99 -29.15
CA SER A 328 -9.86 14.06 -28.93
C SER A 328 -10.10 13.77 -27.45
N THR A 329 -9.04 13.71 -26.62
CA THR A 329 -9.16 13.39 -25.21
C THR A 329 -9.79 14.51 -24.38
N MET A 330 -9.87 15.75 -24.91
CA MET A 330 -10.65 16.83 -24.30
C MET A 330 -12.14 16.51 -24.21
N PHE A 331 -12.67 15.72 -25.15
CA PHE A 331 -14.11 15.42 -25.27
C PHE A 331 -14.50 14.09 -24.62
N GLY A 332 -13.52 13.27 -24.24
CA GLY A 332 -13.75 11.99 -23.57
C GLY A 332 -12.71 10.93 -23.92
N PRO A 333 -12.84 9.73 -23.33
CA PRO A 333 -11.89 8.66 -23.56
C PRO A 333 -12.03 8.03 -24.95
N PRO A 334 -10.96 7.42 -25.51
CA PRO A 334 -11.01 6.70 -26.79
C PRO A 334 -12.07 5.62 -26.88
N SER A 335 -12.56 5.10 -25.74
CA SER A 335 -13.63 4.11 -25.67
C SER A 335 -14.96 4.56 -26.29
N GLN A 336 -15.15 5.87 -26.52
CA GLN A 336 -16.32 6.38 -27.25
C GLN A 336 -16.38 5.88 -28.70
N GLY A 337 -15.23 5.59 -29.33
CA GLY A 337 -15.15 5.02 -30.67
C GLY A 337 -15.18 3.49 -30.74
N TYR A 338 -15.28 2.79 -29.60
CA TYR A 338 -15.15 1.33 -29.60
C TYR A 338 -16.26 0.62 -30.38
N ARG A 339 -17.49 1.13 -30.35
CA ARG A 339 -18.62 0.53 -31.12
C ARG A 339 -18.34 0.50 -32.61
N GLU A 340 -17.87 1.60 -33.16
CA GLU A 340 -17.52 1.74 -34.57
C GLU A 340 -16.36 0.81 -34.95
N ILE A 341 -15.32 0.78 -34.11
CA ILE A 341 -14.15 -0.10 -34.32
C ILE A 341 -14.57 -1.57 -34.32
N VAL A 342 -15.41 -1.99 -33.39
CA VAL A 342 -15.92 -3.37 -33.30
C VAL A 342 -16.78 -3.71 -34.52
N THR A 343 -17.61 -2.79 -34.96
CA THR A 343 -18.43 -2.98 -36.19
C THR A 343 -17.54 -3.18 -37.42
N LEU A 344 -16.52 -2.34 -37.60
CA LEU A 344 -15.56 -2.46 -38.71
C LEU A 344 -14.72 -3.75 -38.62
N ALA A 345 -14.48 -4.26 -37.42
CA ALA A 345 -13.76 -5.51 -37.20
C ALA A 345 -14.60 -6.78 -37.42
N GLY A 346 -15.87 -6.66 -37.81
CA GLY A 346 -16.77 -7.78 -38.03
C GLY A 346 -17.60 -8.20 -36.82
N GLY A 347 -17.73 -7.31 -35.83
CA GLY A 347 -18.55 -7.50 -34.64
C GLY A 347 -17.81 -8.02 -33.41
N PRO A 348 -18.51 -8.11 -32.27
CA PRO A 348 -17.90 -8.47 -31.00
C PRO A 348 -17.34 -9.90 -30.99
N ASP A 349 -17.94 -10.84 -31.73
CA ASP A 349 -17.46 -12.22 -31.86
C ASP A 349 -16.06 -12.28 -32.48
N ALA A 350 -15.80 -11.52 -33.54
CA ALA A 350 -14.52 -11.47 -34.24
C ALA A 350 -13.43 -10.89 -33.32
N VAL A 351 -13.74 -9.81 -32.59
CA VAL A 351 -12.83 -9.19 -31.64
C VAL A 351 -12.53 -10.12 -30.46
N ALA A 352 -13.53 -10.79 -29.91
CA ALA A 352 -13.38 -11.76 -28.83
C ALA A 352 -12.53 -12.98 -29.25
N ALA A 353 -12.75 -13.49 -30.48
CA ALA A 353 -11.95 -14.58 -31.01
C ALA A 353 -10.47 -14.18 -31.15
N ARG A 354 -10.18 -12.97 -31.63
CA ARG A 354 -8.82 -12.45 -31.69
C ARG A 354 -8.20 -12.27 -30.30
N ALA A 355 -8.95 -11.73 -29.33
CA ALA A 355 -8.49 -11.60 -27.96
C ALA A 355 -8.11 -12.95 -27.35
N ARG A 356 -8.93 -13.99 -27.59
CA ARG A 356 -8.65 -15.36 -27.11
C ARG A 356 -7.36 -15.92 -27.69
N GLN A 357 -7.09 -15.68 -28.99
CA GLN A 357 -5.87 -16.16 -29.65
C GLN A 357 -4.58 -15.61 -29.03
N ILE A 358 -4.62 -14.38 -28.51
CA ILE A 358 -3.44 -13.70 -27.97
C ILE A 358 -3.42 -13.59 -26.44
N ALA A 359 -4.40 -14.19 -25.75
CA ALA A 359 -4.58 -14.04 -24.32
C ALA A 359 -3.35 -14.43 -23.48
N GLU A 360 -2.54 -15.40 -23.95
CA GLU A 360 -1.35 -15.87 -23.25
C GLU A 360 -0.03 -15.37 -23.89
N THR A 361 -0.08 -14.78 -25.09
CA THR A 361 1.12 -14.26 -25.79
C THR A 361 1.22 -12.75 -25.74
N ASP A 362 0.08 -12.06 -25.66
CA ASP A 362 -0.02 -10.61 -25.50
C ASP A 362 -1.28 -10.27 -24.69
N ALA A 363 -1.24 -10.67 -23.42
CA ALA A 363 -2.40 -10.59 -22.53
C ALA A 363 -2.90 -9.15 -22.33
N VAL A 364 -2.01 -8.15 -22.31
CA VAL A 364 -2.42 -6.73 -22.18
C VAL A 364 -3.21 -6.29 -23.41
N ARG A 365 -2.77 -6.64 -24.61
CA ARG A 365 -3.52 -6.34 -25.84
C ARG A 365 -4.83 -7.10 -25.89
N ALA A 366 -4.85 -8.35 -25.39
CA ALA A 366 -6.09 -9.11 -25.27
C ALA A 366 -7.11 -8.39 -24.37
N LEU A 367 -6.67 -7.80 -23.23
CA LEU A 367 -7.56 -7.00 -22.37
C LEU A 367 -8.16 -5.80 -23.12
N TYR A 368 -7.36 -5.05 -23.88
CA TYR A 368 -7.90 -3.94 -24.69
C TYR A 368 -8.94 -4.39 -25.73
N LEU A 369 -8.71 -5.52 -26.38
CA LEU A 369 -9.70 -6.08 -27.31
C LEU A 369 -10.97 -6.50 -26.58
N THR A 370 -10.86 -7.12 -25.40
CA THR A 370 -12.05 -7.47 -24.63
C THR A 370 -12.80 -6.24 -24.11
N ASP A 371 -12.09 -5.14 -23.76
CA ASP A 371 -12.73 -3.88 -23.39
C ASP A 371 -13.59 -3.34 -24.53
N MET A 372 -13.09 -3.41 -25.78
CA MET A 372 -13.85 -2.99 -26.97
C MET A 372 -15.09 -3.85 -27.19
N ALA A 373 -14.96 -5.18 -27.15
CA ALA A 373 -16.10 -6.09 -27.32
C ALA A 373 -17.15 -5.92 -26.22
N LEU A 374 -16.72 -5.77 -24.96
CA LEU A 374 -17.59 -5.60 -23.79
C LEU A 374 -18.24 -4.20 -23.72
N ALA A 375 -17.70 -3.20 -24.41
CA ALA A 375 -18.34 -1.90 -24.57
C ALA A 375 -19.56 -1.98 -25.53
N VAL A 376 -19.60 -2.94 -26.44
CA VAL A 376 -20.74 -3.20 -27.34
C VAL A 376 -21.76 -4.09 -26.65
N ASP A 377 -21.32 -5.20 -26.08
CA ASP A 377 -22.14 -6.14 -25.33
C ASP A 377 -21.44 -6.51 -24.01
N ALA A 378 -21.91 -5.90 -22.92
CA ALA A 378 -21.33 -6.07 -21.59
C ALA A 378 -21.37 -7.51 -21.06
N ARG A 379 -22.21 -8.39 -21.64
CA ARG A 379 -22.34 -9.80 -21.26
C ARG A 379 -21.81 -10.76 -22.33
N HIS A 380 -21.07 -10.27 -23.31
CA HIS A 380 -20.54 -11.08 -24.39
C HIS A 380 -19.65 -12.21 -23.85
N ARG A 381 -20.18 -13.44 -23.86
CA ARG A 381 -19.56 -14.60 -23.23
C ARG A 381 -18.12 -14.84 -23.70
N GLY A 382 -17.91 -14.84 -25.02
CA GLY A 382 -16.59 -15.07 -25.61
C GLY A 382 -15.54 -14.03 -25.21
N ALA A 383 -15.95 -12.76 -25.06
CA ALA A 383 -15.06 -11.69 -24.60
C ALA A 383 -14.73 -11.84 -23.09
N LEU A 384 -15.71 -12.21 -22.26
CA LEU A 384 -15.48 -12.48 -20.84
C LEU A 384 -14.55 -13.68 -20.61
N GLU A 385 -14.70 -14.74 -21.39
CA GLU A 385 -13.82 -15.92 -21.34
C GLU A 385 -12.38 -15.56 -21.75
N ALA A 386 -12.22 -14.79 -22.84
CA ALA A 386 -10.91 -14.30 -23.30
C ALA A 386 -10.25 -13.37 -22.26
N ARG A 387 -11.07 -12.48 -21.67
CA ARG A 387 -10.62 -11.58 -20.59
C ARG A 387 -10.13 -12.37 -19.39
N LEU A 388 -10.87 -13.37 -18.97
CA LEU A 388 -10.53 -14.23 -17.85
C LEU A 388 -9.21 -14.98 -18.10
N ALA A 389 -8.98 -15.50 -19.29
CA ALA A 389 -7.74 -16.13 -19.68
C ALA A 389 -6.54 -15.17 -19.58
N ALA A 390 -6.67 -13.96 -20.16
CA ALA A 390 -5.64 -12.93 -20.12
C ALA A 390 -5.32 -12.46 -18.69
N LEU A 391 -6.34 -12.24 -17.85
CA LEU A 391 -6.16 -11.83 -16.45
C LEU A 391 -5.46 -12.90 -15.62
N ARG A 392 -5.83 -14.17 -15.80
CA ARG A 392 -5.19 -15.30 -15.10
C ARG A 392 -3.73 -15.46 -15.52
N TRP A 393 -3.45 -15.28 -16.81
CA TRP A 393 -2.08 -15.31 -17.30
C TRP A 393 -1.24 -14.20 -16.66
N LEU A 394 -1.74 -12.97 -16.63
CA LEU A 394 -1.06 -11.83 -16.01
C LEU A 394 -0.85 -12.05 -14.49
N ASP A 395 -1.85 -12.54 -13.78
CA ASP A 395 -1.73 -12.81 -12.34
C ASP A 395 -0.67 -13.87 -12.04
N ALA A 396 -0.59 -14.91 -12.85
CA ALA A 396 0.41 -15.96 -12.71
C ALA A 396 1.85 -15.48 -12.97
N HIS A 397 2.01 -14.41 -13.78
CA HIS A 397 3.33 -13.86 -14.17
C HIS A 397 3.69 -12.56 -13.44
N SER A 398 2.81 -12.01 -12.61
CA SER A 398 3.10 -10.80 -11.84
C SER A 398 3.78 -11.10 -10.52
N GLY A 399 4.92 -10.45 -10.26
CA GLY A 399 5.59 -10.40 -8.96
C GLY A 399 5.15 -9.22 -8.08
N ASN A 400 4.30 -8.31 -8.60
CA ASN A 400 3.88 -7.11 -7.90
C ASN A 400 2.59 -7.34 -7.11
N SER A 401 2.61 -7.06 -5.80
CA SER A 401 1.47 -7.33 -4.91
C SER A 401 0.23 -6.49 -5.23
N ASN A 402 0.41 -5.21 -5.59
CA ASN A 402 -0.67 -4.29 -5.93
C ASN A 402 -1.31 -4.65 -7.27
N GLU A 403 -0.50 -4.99 -8.28
CA GLU A 403 -0.97 -5.46 -9.58
C GLU A 403 -1.83 -6.72 -9.44
N ARG A 404 -1.33 -7.72 -8.70
CA ARG A 404 -2.07 -8.97 -8.43
C ARG A 404 -3.40 -8.74 -7.73
N GLY A 405 -3.48 -7.78 -6.81
CA GLY A 405 -4.75 -7.41 -6.17
C GLY A 405 -5.80 -6.99 -7.19
N TRP A 406 -5.44 -6.10 -8.12
CA TRP A 406 -6.32 -5.63 -9.19
C TRP A 406 -6.64 -6.70 -10.23
N LEU A 407 -5.67 -7.54 -10.60
CA LEU A 407 -5.90 -8.68 -11.48
C LEU A 407 -6.90 -9.66 -10.88
N ALA A 408 -6.75 -9.99 -9.59
CA ALA A 408 -7.71 -10.83 -8.87
C ALA A 408 -9.12 -10.20 -8.77
N ALA A 409 -9.22 -8.87 -8.63
CA ALA A 409 -10.50 -8.18 -8.67
C ALA A 409 -11.15 -8.29 -10.06
N GLY A 410 -10.38 -8.12 -11.13
CA GLY A 410 -10.84 -8.30 -12.51
C GLY A 410 -11.27 -9.73 -12.83
N ILE A 411 -10.55 -10.73 -12.30
CA ILE A 411 -10.93 -12.15 -12.42
C ILE A 411 -12.30 -12.39 -11.77
N ARG A 412 -12.49 -11.92 -10.52
CA ARG A 412 -13.78 -12.07 -9.83
C ARG A 412 -14.93 -11.40 -10.58
N ASP A 413 -14.72 -10.20 -11.15
CA ASP A 413 -15.74 -9.51 -11.97
C ASP A 413 -16.11 -10.34 -13.21
N ALA A 414 -15.13 -10.80 -13.97
CA ALA A 414 -15.37 -11.59 -15.17
C ALA A 414 -16.09 -12.91 -14.85
N GLU A 415 -15.71 -13.61 -13.80
CA GLU A 415 -16.37 -14.84 -13.32
C GLU A 415 -17.83 -14.58 -12.88
N ALA A 416 -18.10 -13.48 -12.20
CA ALA A 416 -19.45 -13.12 -11.78
C ALA A 416 -20.36 -12.80 -12.98
N ARG A 417 -19.83 -12.19 -14.03
CA ARG A 417 -20.58 -11.85 -15.27
C ARG A 417 -20.80 -13.03 -16.19
N LEU A 418 -20.02 -14.10 -16.05
CA LEU A 418 -20.20 -15.38 -16.79
C LEU A 418 -21.29 -16.27 -16.21
N LYS A 419 -21.66 -16.07 -14.93
CA LYS A 419 -22.79 -16.75 -14.26
C LYS A 419 -24.13 -16.16 -14.68
#